data_f64d98b732577f72c91824280be66ade
#
_entry.id   f64d98b732577f72c91824280be66ade
#
_cell.length_a   1.000
_cell.length_b   1.000
_cell.length_c   1.000
_cell.angle_alpha   90.00
_cell.angle_beta   90.00
_cell.angle_gamma   90.00
#
_symmetry.space_group_name_H-M   'P 1'
#
loop_
_entity.id
_entity.type
_entity.pdbx_description
1 polymer ?
#
loop_
_entity_poly.entity_id
_entity_poly.type
_entity_poly.pdbx_seq_one_letter_code
_entity_poly.pdbx_strand_id
1 'polypeptide(L)'
;LVIAGAVLVGISSACSGTRDAEVQSYAVVNDGDTLLFQVNTCNEDSTEVTIVELENAIIVTARTDRSFSCGGDDCSDPRPVELNEPLGDRLVVDSNDNEIPRRDS
;
A
#
# COMPACT_ATOMS: atom_id res chain seq x y z
N LEU A 1 -21.75 16.79 25.32
CA LEU A 1 -21.03 16.89 24.98
C LEU A 1 -20.29 16.96 23.77
N VAL A 2 -19.29 17.34 23.83
CA VAL A 2 -18.52 17.61 22.87
C VAL A 2 -18.23 16.74 21.86
N ILE A 3 -18.52 15.66 21.96
CA ILE A 3 -18.27 14.72 21.04
C ILE A 3 -18.61 15.02 19.68
N ALA A 4 -19.62 15.67 19.51
CA ALA A 4 -20.12 15.93 18.20
C ALA A 4 -19.11 16.61 17.35
N GLY A 5 -18.36 17.43 17.93
CA GLY A 5 -17.46 18.17 17.13
C GLY A 5 -16.46 17.31 16.43
N ALA A 6 -16.07 16.31 17.10
CA ALA A 6 -15.05 15.48 16.57
C ALA A 6 -15.50 14.80 15.31
N VAL A 7 -16.70 14.48 15.28
CA VAL A 7 -17.20 13.77 14.16
C VAL A 7 -17.15 14.60 12.91
N LEU A 8 -17.49 15.81 13.03
CA LEU A 8 -17.55 16.64 11.89
C LEU A 8 -16.21 16.79 11.25
N VAL A 9 -15.22 16.88 12.05
CA VAL A 9 -13.93 17.07 11.54
C VAL A 9 -13.52 15.92 10.65
N GLY A 10 -13.83 14.74 11.04
CA GLY A 10 -13.41 13.61 10.27
C GLY A 10 -13.96 13.64 8.87
N ILE A 11 -15.12 14.12 8.70
CA ILE A 11 -15.72 14.13 7.41
C ILE A 11 -15.06 15.11 6.50
N SER A 12 -14.75 16.26 6.98
CA SER A 12 -14.25 17.28 6.10
C SER A 12 -12.83 17.00 5.63
N SER A 13 -12.13 16.06 6.23
CA SER A 13 -10.78 15.81 5.81
C SER A 13 -10.65 14.56 4.97
N ALA A 14 -11.68 14.13 4.36
CA ALA A 14 -11.65 12.89 3.59
C ALA A 14 -10.60 12.88 2.49
N CYS A 15 -10.29 13.97 1.88
CA CYS A 15 -9.33 14.01 0.79
C CYS A 15 -7.97 14.56 1.17
N SER A 16 -7.72 14.72 2.42
CA SER A 16 -6.44 15.29 2.82
C SER A 16 -5.85 14.48 3.96
N GLY A 17 -4.58 14.67 4.21
CA GLY A 17 -3.89 13.96 5.27
C GLY A 17 -3.49 12.55 4.84
N THR A 18 -2.88 11.83 5.73
CA THR A 18 -2.37 10.50 5.44
C THR A 18 -3.51 9.49 5.38
N ARG A 19 -3.46 8.63 4.41
CA ARG A 19 -4.46 7.60 4.28
C ARG A 19 -3.84 6.36 3.66
N ASP A 20 -4.53 5.24 3.79
CA ASP A 20 -4.07 4.00 3.21
C ASP A 20 -4.28 4.03 1.69
N ALA A 21 -3.33 3.51 0.97
CA ALA A 21 -3.45 3.35 -0.46
C ALA A 21 -3.58 1.87 -0.78
N GLU A 22 -4.25 1.55 -1.84
CA GLU A 22 -4.46 0.18 -2.22
C GLU A 22 -3.25 -0.36 -2.97
N VAL A 23 -2.77 -1.52 -2.57
CA VAL A 23 -1.71 -2.21 -3.29
C VAL A 23 -2.40 -3.14 -4.27
N GLN A 24 -2.26 -2.85 -5.55
CA GLN A 24 -3.00 -3.55 -6.58
C GLN A 24 -2.39 -4.88 -6.99
N SER A 25 -1.08 -4.95 -7.01
CA SER A 25 -0.38 -6.14 -7.45
C SER A 25 1.08 -6.05 -7.09
N TYR A 26 1.81 -7.15 -7.28
CA TYR A 26 3.25 -7.13 -7.08
C TYR A 26 3.93 -8.03 -8.11
N ALA A 27 5.21 -7.77 -8.33
CA ALA A 27 6.06 -8.61 -9.14
C ALA A 27 7.31 -8.90 -8.34
N VAL A 28 7.94 -10.04 -8.62
CA VAL A 28 9.16 -10.43 -7.94
C VAL A 28 10.32 -10.17 -8.89
N VAL A 29 11.29 -9.43 -8.42
CA VAL A 29 12.44 -9.07 -9.25
C VAL A 29 13.72 -9.38 -8.49
N ASN A 30 14.85 -9.25 -9.15
CA ASN A 30 16.18 -9.46 -8.55
C ASN A 30 16.32 -10.81 -7.85
N ASP A 31 15.91 -11.87 -8.54
CA ASP A 31 16.03 -13.23 -8.04
C ASP A 31 15.29 -13.48 -6.73
N GLY A 32 14.21 -12.78 -6.56
CA GLY A 32 13.36 -12.99 -5.39
C GLY A 32 13.64 -12.07 -4.22
N ASP A 33 14.62 -11.21 -4.35
CA ASP A 33 15.00 -10.34 -3.23
C ASP A 33 14.22 -9.05 -3.15
N THR A 34 13.50 -8.69 -4.18
CA THR A 34 12.78 -7.41 -4.21
C THR A 34 11.35 -7.65 -4.70
N LEU A 35 10.40 -7.00 -4.08
CA LEU A 35 9.03 -6.99 -4.54
C LEU A 35 8.73 -5.62 -5.13
N LEU A 36 8.18 -5.60 -6.34
CA LEU A 36 7.80 -4.35 -6.97
C LEU A 36 6.29 -4.25 -6.87
N PHE A 37 5.80 -3.35 -6.04
CA PHE A 37 4.37 -3.19 -5.82
C PHE A 37 3.80 -2.13 -6.74
N GLN A 38 2.59 -2.35 -7.23
CA GLN A 38 1.85 -1.32 -7.94
C GLN A 38 0.83 -0.76 -6.96
N VAL A 39 0.95 0.50 -6.65
CA VAL A 39 0.12 1.16 -5.65
C VAL A 39 -0.81 2.14 -6.33
N ASN A 40 -2.05 2.17 -5.90
CA ASN A 40 -3.08 3.01 -6.51
C ASN A 40 -2.87 4.48 -6.13
N THR A 41 -1.87 5.09 -6.74
CA THR A 41 -1.56 6.50 -6.55
C THR A 41 -1.13 7.06 -7.90
N CYS A 42 -1.12 8.37 -8.02
CA CYS A 42 -0.71 9.02 -9.26
C CYS A 42 0.45 9.96 -8.99
N ASN A 43 1.65 9.46 -9.18
CA ASN A 43 2.87 10.23 -8.98
C ASN A 43 2.93 10.84 -7.59
N GLU A 44 2.54 10.03 -6.61
CA GLU A 44 2.51 10.50 -5.23
C GLU A 44 3.85 10.24 -4.56
N ASP A 45 4.66 11.25 -4.46
CA ASP A 45 5.97 11.11 -3.86
C ASP A 45 5.91 10.78 -2.39
N SER A 46 4.83 11.10 -1.74
CA SER A 46 4.70 10.82 -0.32
C SER A 46 4.25 9.41 -0.01
N THR A 47 4.05 8.58 -1.03
CA THR A 47 3.61 7.21 -0.81
C THR A 47 4.72 6.40 -0.13
N GLU A 48 4.37 5.76 0.95
CA GLU A 48 5.32 4.95 1.70
C GLU A 48 4.79 3.53 1.78
N VAL A 49 5.61 2.57 1.43
CA VAL A 49 5.23 1.16 1.48
C VAL A 49 6.09 0.49 2.52
N THR A 50 5.46 -0.16 3.48
CA THR A 50 6.18 -0.89 4.52
C THR A 50 5.76 -2.34 4.50
N ILE A 51 6.65 -3.23 4.90
CA ILE A 51 6.35 -4.64 4.95
C ILE A 51 6.74 -5.23 6.29
N VAL A 52 6.04 -6.30 6.64
CA VAL A 52 6.42 -7.12 7.79
C VAL A 52 6.67 -8.50 7.23
N GLU A 53 7.89 -9.00 7.37
CA GLU A 53 8.24 -10.33 6.87
C GLU A 53 8.02 -11.36 7.94
N LEU A 54 7.12 -12.30 7.69
CA LEU A 54 6.86 -13.39 8.59
C LEU A 54 7.36 -14.67 7.94
N GLU A 55 7.35 -15.74 8.68
CA GLU A 55 7.88 -17.01 8.19
C GLU A 55 7.13 -17.51 6.96
N ASN A 56 5.85 -17.30 6.91
CA ASN A 56 5.02 -17.80 5.82
C ASN A 56 4.25 -16.73 5.05
N ALA A 57 4.48 -15.47 5.35
CA ALA A 57 3.75 -14.40 4.68
C ALA A 57 4.50 -13.08 4.77
N ILE A 58 4.21 -12.20 3.83
CA ILE A 58 4.69 -10.83 3.87
C ILE A 58 3.45 -9.96 3.90
N ILE A 59 3.35 -9.10 4.92
CA ILE A 59 2.23 -8.18 5.04
C ILE A 59 2.68 -6.83 4.55
N VAL A 60 1.97 -6.29 3.56
CA VAL A 60 2.35 -5.01 2.98
C VAL A 60 1.30 -3.96 3.30
N THR A 61 1.75 -2.77 3.62
CA THR A 61 0.89 -1.63 3.88
C THR A 61 1.42 -0.44 3.10
N ALA A 62 0.56 0.25 2.40
CA ALA A 62 0.93 1.45 1.67
C ALA A 62 0.14 2.63 2.21
N ARG A 63 0.80 3.73 2.45
CA ARG A 63 0.17 4.95 2.94
C ARG A 63 0.65 6.12 2.12
N THR A 64 -0.22 7.06 1.89
CA THR A 64 0.12 8.24 1.12
C THR A 64 -0.50 9.46 1.77
N ASP A 65 0.19 10.59 1.63
CA ASP A 65 -0.28 11.83 2.19
C ASP A 65 -0.91 12.61 1.05
N ARG A 66 -2.19 12.35 0.78
CA ARG A 66 -2.89 12.94 -0.33
C ARG A 66 -3.57 14.21 0.03
N SER A 67 -3.44 15.18 -0.79
CA SER A 67 -4.13 16.42 -0.58
C SER A 67 -5.00 16.82 -1.75
N PHE A 68 -5.05 16.01 -2.78
CA PHE A 68 -5.87 16.35 -3.92
C PHE A 68 -6.37 15.11 -4.60
N SER A 69 -7.24 15.25 -5.52
CA SER A 69 -7.65 14.13 -6.32
C SER A 69 -8.07 12.94 -5.51
N CYS A 70 -8.99 13.09 -4.62
CA CYS A 70 -9.43 11.95 -3.88
C CYS A 70 -10.38 11.08 -4.68
N GLY A 71 -10.47 11.30 -5.92
CA GLY A 71 -11.33 10.52 -6.72
C GLY A 71 -10.61 9.37 -7.32
N GLY A 72 -11.24 8.42 -7.73
CA GLY A 72 -10.74 7.23 -8.23
C GLY A 72 -10.00 7.30 -9.51
N ASP A 73 -8.79 7.63 -9.45
CA ASP A 73 -7.97 7.64 -10.60
C ASP A 73 -7.53 6.23 -10.90
N ASP A 74 -7.27 5.96 -12.15
CA ASP A 74 -6.82 4.65 -12.53
C ASP A 74 -5.30 4.57 -12.60
N CYS A 75 -4.65 5.43 -11.90
CA CYS A 75 -3.19 5.46 -11.92
C CYS A 75 -2.63 4.39 -11.01
N SER A 76 -1.41 4.01 -11.26
CA SER A 76 -0.67 3.21 -10.31
C SER A 76 0.79 3.60 -10.39
N ASP A 77 1.45 3.56 -9.26
CA ASP A 77 2.86 3.90 -9.17
C ASP A 77 3.64 2.69 -8.71
N PRO A 78 4.79 2.41 -9.30
CA PRO A 78 5.62 1.29 -8.87
C PRO A 78 6.40 1.68 -7.62
N ARG A 79 6.49 0.77 -6.67
CA ARG A 79 7.26 0.98 -5.45
C ARG A 79 8.03 -0.28 -5.11
N PRO A 80 9.36 -0.27 -5.26
CA PRO A 80 10.16 -1.45 -4.94
C PRO A 80 10.45 -1.52 -3.45
N VAL A 81 10.42 -2.73 -2.91
CA VAL A 81 10.74 -2.96 -1.51
C VAL A 81 11.67 -4.16 -1.45
N GLU A 82 12.81 -3.98 -0.81
CA GLU A 82 13.77 -5.06 -0.68
C GLU A 82 13.39 -5.95 0.48
N LEU A 83 13.55 -7.25 0.30
CA LEU A 83 13.28 -8.22 1.35
C LEU A 83 14.57 -8.59 2.06
N ASN A 84 14.46 -9.01 3.31
CA ASN A 84 15.59 -9.51 4.04
C ASN A 84 15.98 -10.91 3.57
N GLU A 85 15.00 -11.66 3.08
CA GLU A 85 15.22 -12.98 2.54
C GLU A 85 14.37 -13.13 1.28
N PRO A 86 14.78 -13.97 0.34
CA PRO A 86 13.98 -14.16 -0.87
C PRO A 86 12.54 -14.55 -0.55
N LEU A 87 11.64 -14.19 -1.39
CA LEU A 87 10.22 -14.44 -1.17
C LEU A 87 9.91 -15.92 -0.92
N GLY A 88 10.46 -16.80 -1.72
CA GLY A 88 10.17 -18.22 -1.58
C GLY A 88 8.70 -18.50 -1.76
N ASP A 89 8.16 -19.32 -0.91
CA ASP A 89 6.75 -19.72 -0.99
C ASP A 89 5.83 -18.87 -0.12
N ARG A 90 6.33 -17.77 0.41
CA ARG A 90 5.52 -16.94 1.28
C ARG A 90 4.41 -16.24 0.50
N LEU A 91 3.28 -16.03 1.14
CA LEU A 91 2.18 -15.29 0.55
C LEU A 91 2.42 -13.80 0.76
N VAL A 92 1.92 -13.00 -0.15
CA VAL A 92 1.97 -11.53 0.00
C VAL A 92 0.54 -11.07 0.21
N VAL A 93 0.27 -10.47 1.36
CA VAL A 93 -1.08 -10.06 1.72
C VAL A 93 -1.08 -8.62 2.20
N ASP A 94 -2.23 -8.00 2.19
CA ASP A 94 -2.36 -6.65 2.72
C ASP A 94 -2.68 -6.73 4.22
N SER A 95 -2.89 -5.59 4.85
CA SER A 95 -3.12 -5.56 6.29
C SER A 95 -4.46 -6.15 6.70
N ASN A 96 -5.32 -6.46 5.75
CA ASN A 96 -6.61 -7.09 6.01
C ASN A 96 -6.59 -8.57 5.64
N ASP A 97 -5.39 -9.13 5.45
CA ASP A 97 -5.21 -10.53 5.08
C ASP A 97 -5.72 -10.88 3.70
N ASN A 98 -5.86 -9.91 2.83
CA ASN A 98 -6.26 -10.18 1.44
C ASN A 98 -5.01 -10.42 0.61
N GLU A 99 -5.00 -11.49 -0.14
CA GLU A 99 -3.85 -11.82 -0.96
C GLU A 99 -3.69 -10.82 -2.10
N ILE A 100 -2.47 -10.34 -2.30
CA ILE A 100 -2.17 -9.40 -3.37
C ILE A 100 -1.85 -10.20 -4.62
N PRO A 101 -2.45 -9.89 -5.77
CA PRO A 101 -2.16 -10.64 -6.99
C PRO A 101 -0.72 -10.48 -7.48
N ARG A 102 -0.14 -11.56 -7.97
CA ARG A 102 1.19 -11.52 -8.52
C ARG A 102 1.09 -11.36 -10.03
N ARG A 103 1.88 -10.44 -10.57
CA ARG A 103 1.77 -10.07 -11.97
C ARG A 103 2.94 -10.45 -12.86
N ASP A 104 3.99 -10.99 -12.32
CA ASP A 104 5.20 -11.23 -13.09
C ASP A 104 5.33 -12.64 -13.64
N SER A 105 4.37 -13.45 -13.49
CA SER A 105 4.51 -14.83 -13.94
C SER A 105 4.06 -15.06 -15.36
#